data_56e9742b33a13bd8de710a854a094fe1
#
_entry.id   56e9742b33a13bd8de710a854a094fe1
#
_cell.length_a   1.000
_cell.length_b   1.000
_cell.length_c   1.000
_cell.angle_alpha   90.00
_cell.angle_beta   90.00
_cell.angle_gamma   90.00
#
_symmetry.space_group_name_H-M   'P 1'
#
loop_
_entity.id
_entity.type
_entity.pdbx_description
1 polymer ?
#
loop_
_entity_poly.entity_id
_entity_poly.type
_entity_poly.pdbx_seq_one_letter_code
_entity_poly.pdbx_strand_id
1 'polypeptide(L)'
;MRVLINISILLLSAMQAQSIDLGCRTESMPVDQLLEIKQNIDSWSFSRIRNEPVHIIVAWHIVTQSNGVGDYGDQIIFDMVDALNANYVEHNFFFTLESIDRTDNDNWFVNWEGQGSPGEDGMQALAVDPYRYLNIYTADLNAMGAEGWSYLPNGFANNSHLQSVNLDYRNMNVGLAWMLTHEVGHHLGLDHTFSGNCTNPNDGIDDTPQHNENGLWSCNSNQ
;
A
#
# COMPACT_ATOMS: atom_id res chain seq x y z
N MET A 1 40.16 -24.15 -50.69
CA MET A 1 39.87 -22.99 -49.84
C MET A 1 38.44 -23.15 -49.35
N ARG A 2 38.24 -23.70 -48.14
CA ARG A 2 36.93 -23.91 -47.53
C ARG A 2 36.66 -22.81 -46.56
N VAL A 3 35.64 -21.99 -46.83
CA VAL A 3 35.16 -20.95 -45.96
C VAL A 3 34.25 -21.58 -44.90
N LEU A 4 34.69 -21.53 -43.65
CA LEU A 4 33.85 -21.95 -42.51
C LEU A 4 32.99 -20.74 -42.14
N ILE A 5 31.68 -20.86 -42.34
CA ILE A 5 30.68 -19.91 -41.84
C ILE A 5 30.42 -20.27 -40.41
N ASN A 6 30.89 -19.44 -39.49
CA ASN A 6 30.49 -19.50 -38.05
C ASN A 6 29.08 -18.94 -37.89
N ILE A 7 28.16 -19.84 -37.64
CA ILE A 7 26.79 -19.49 -37.21
C ILE A 7 26.85 -19.23 -35.71
N SER A 8 26.93 -17.97 -35.32
CA SER A 8 26.70 -17.57 -33.93
C SER A 8 25.20 -17.70 -33.62
N ILE A 9 24.85 -18.76 -32.89
CA ILE A 9 23.50 -18.91 -32.34
C ILE A 9 23.37 -17.86 -31.24
N LEU A 10 22.65 -16.78 -31.54
CA LEU A 10 22.16 -15.86 -30.52
C LEU A 10 21.12 -16.61 -29.69
N LEU A 11 21.52 -17.05 -28.50
CA LEU A 11 20.58 -17.46 -27.46
C LEU A 11 19.85 -16.20 -27.00
N LEU A 12 18.68 -15.93 -27.58
CA LEU A 12 17.67 -15.11 -26.96
C LEU A 12 17.23 -15.84 -25.70
N SER A 13 17.81 -15.51 -24.56
CA SER A 13 17.21 -15.83 -23.29
C SER A 13 15.85 -15.11 -23.25
N ALA A 14 14.78 -15.87 -23.37
CA ALA A 14 13.45 -15.40 -23.03
C ALA A 14 13.53 -14.97 -21.55
N MET A 15 13.59 -13.68 -21.29
CA MET A 15 13.28 -13.12 -19.99
C MET A 15 11.81 -13.48 -19.77
N GLN A 16 11.58 -14.54 -19.00
CA GLN A 16 10.28 -14.75 -18.40
C GLN A 16 10.02 -13.48 -17.58
N ALA A 17 8.99 -12.75 -17.96
CA ALA A 17 8.45 -11.71 -17.11
C ALA A 17 8.01 -12.41 -15.83
N GLN A 18 8.86 -12.33 -14.80
CA GLN A 18 8.44 -12.66 -13.46
C GLN A 18 7.34 -11.65 -13.14
N SER A 19 6.16 -12.14 -12.77
CA SER A 19 5.16 -11.32 -12.12
C SER A 19 5.89 -10.59 -11.00
N ILE A 20 5.93 -9.27 -11.07
CA ILE A 20 6.43 -8.48 -9.95
C ILE A 20 5.35 -8.63 -8.90
N ASP A 21 5.52 -9.59 -7.99
CA ASP A 21 4.79 -9.60 -6.74
C ASP A 21 5.29 -8.35 -6.01
N LEU A 22 4.47 -7.30 -6.01
CA LEU A 22 4.79 -6.02 -5.37
C LEU A 22 4.82 -6.15 -3.84
N GLY A 23 4.60 -7.35 -3.31
CA GLY A 23 4.56 -7.59 -1.87
C GLY A 23 3.36 -6.96 -1.16
N CYS A 24 2.45 -6.31 -1.89
CA CYS A 24 1.21 -5.78 -1.34
C CYS A 24 0.18 -6.89 -1.17
N ARG A 25 -0.50 -6.92 -0.01
CA ARG A 25 -1.59 -7.85 0.32
C ARG A 25 -2.91 -7.15 0.57
N THR A 26 -3.06 -5.92 0.12
CA THR A 26 -4.37 -5.24 0.11
C THR A 26 -5.33 -5.97 -0.81
N GLU A 27 -6.47 -6.38 -0.27
CA GLU A 27 -7.53 -7.01 -1.05
C GLU A 27 -8.26 -5.97 -1.89
N SER A 28 -8.43 -6.26 -3.18
CA SER A 28 -9.20 -5.41 -4.08
C SER A 28 -10.68 -5.37 -3.69
N MET A 29 -11.30 -4.24 -3.93
CA MET A 29 -12.70 -4.00 -3.61
C MET A 29 -13.63 -4.78 -4.54
N PRO A 30 -14.74 -5.35 -4.04
CA PRO A 30 -15.81 -5.88 -4.89
C PRO A 30 -16.36 -4.81 -5.85
N VAL A 31 -16.62 -5.22 -7.09
CA VAL A 31 -17.02 -4.31 -8.19
C VAL A 31 -18.28 -3.50 -7.87
N ASP A 32 -19.25 -4.10 -7.18
CA ASP A 32 -20.48 -3.43 -6.75
C ASP A 32 -20.22 -2.30 -5.76
N GLN A 33 -19.31 -2.49 -4.80
CA GLN A 33 -18.90 -1.46 -3.86
C GLN A 33 -18.11 -0.34 -4.56
N LEU A 34 -17.24 -0.70 -5.50
CA LEU A 34 -16.48 0.26 -6.29
C LEU A 34 -17.40 1.18 -7.10
N LEU A 35 -18.44 0.62 -7.73
CA LEU A 35 -19.45 1.38 -8.46
C LEU A 35 -20.27 2.30 -7.55
N GLU A 36 -20.61 1.86 -6.35
CA GLU A 36 -21.30 2.70 -5.36
C GLU A 36 -20.43 3.89 -4.94
N ILE A 37 -19.15 3.66 -4.66
CA ILE A 37 -18.21 4.73 -4.32
C ILE A 37 -18.08 5.71 -5.47
N LYS A 38 -17.90 5.23 -6.70
CA LYS A 38 -17.82 6.08 -7.89
C LYS A 38 -19.08 6.97 -8.03
N GLN A 39 -20.26 6.39 -7.89
CA GLN A 39 -21.52 7.17 -7.94
C GLN A 39 -21.57 8.23 -6.84
N ASN A 40 -21.11 7.90 -5.64
CA ASN A 40 -21.04 8.85 -4.53
C ASN A 40 -20.04 9.99 -4.83
N ILE A 41 -18.85 9.68 -5.33
CA ILE A 41 -17.83 10.66 -5.73
C ILE A 41 -18.38 11.57 -6.84
N ASP A 42 -18.99 11.02 -7.87
CA ASP A 42 -19.56 11.76 -8.98
C ASP A 42 -20.67 12.73 -8.49
N SER A 43 -21.49 12.30 -7.55
CA SER A 43 -22.51 13.16 -6.92
C SER A 43 -21.89 14.27 -6.06
N TRP A 44 -20.70 14.09 -5.51
CA TRP A 44 -19.98 15.03 -4.66
C TRP A 44 -19.14 16.02 -5.48
N SER A 45 -18.54 15.59 -6.59
CA SER A 45 -17.55 16.34 -7.36
C SER A 45 -18.13 17.63 -7.96
N PHE A 46 -19.43 17.67 -8.25
CA PHE A 46 -20.08 18.89 -8.76
C PHE A 46 -20.24 20.01 -7.72
N SER A 47 -20.07 19.75 -6.43
CA SER A 47 -20.32 20.76 -5.39
C SER A 47 -19.10 21.30 -4.68
N ARG A 48 -17.94 20.62 -4.73
CA ARG A 48 -16.75 21.02 -3.97
C ARG A 48 -15.44 20.53 -4.61
N ILE A 49 -14.92 21.25 -5.60
CA ILE A 49 -13.47 21.19 -5.85
C ILE A 49 -12.82 21.83 -4.62
N ARG A 50 -12.30 21.03 -3.69
CA ARG A 50 -11.49 21.52 -2.60
C ARG A 50 -10.09 21.85 -3.15
N ASN A 51 -9.80 23.14 -3.31
CA ASN A 51 -8.44 23.62 -3.53
C ASN A 51 -7.65 23.72 -2.19
N GLU A 52 -8.29 23.34 -1.08
CA GLU A 52 -7.68 23.43 0.25
C GLU A 52 -6.82 22.17 0.49
N PRO A 53 -5.63 22.33 1.03
CA PRO A 53 -4.77 21.21 1.37
C PRO A 53 -5.43 20.32 2.43
N VAL A 54 -5.21 19.01 2.28
CA VAL A 54 -5.64 17.99 3.23
C VAL A 54 -4.46 17.68 4.16
N HIS A 55 -4.63 17.94 5.45
CA HIS A 55 -3.62 17.63 6.46
C HIS A 55 -3.98 16.33 7.18
N ILE A 56 -3.09 15.36 7.13
CA ILE A 56 -3.21 14.05 7.76
C ILE A 56 -2.18 13.96 8.88
N ILE A 57 -2.64 13.68 10.09
CA ILE A 57 -1.78 13.50 11.25
C ILE A 57 -1.41 12.02 11.35
N VAL A 58 -0.14 11.72 11.51
CA VAL A 58 0.41 10.35 11.54
C VAL A 58 0.83 9.99 12.96
N ALA A 59 0.36 8.82 13.42
CA ALA A 59 0.90 8.11 14.56
C ALA A 59 1.64 6.87 14.06
N TRP A 60 2.91 6.71 14.44
CA TRP A 60 3.76 5.61 13.99
C TRP A 60 4.07 4.66 15.12
N HIS A 61 3.73 3.39 14.93
CA HIS A 61 3.83 2.32 15.93
C HIS A 61 4.86 1.28 15.47
N ILE A 62 5.93 1.11 16.25
CA ILE A 62 6.96 0.12 15.97
C ILE A 62 6.70 -1.07 16.90
N VAL A 63 6.27 -2.19 16.35
CA VAL A 63 6.15 -3.44 17.09
C VAL A 63 7.46 -4.20 16.95
N THR A 64 8.02 -4.66 18.07
CA THR A 64 9.33 -5.30 18.12
C THR A 64 9.27 -6.63 18.87
N GLN A 65 10.29 -7.45 18.67
CA GLN A 65 10.54 -8.58 19.55
C GLN A 65 11.30 -8.14 20.80
N SER A 66 11.15 -8.90 21.87
CA SER A 66 11.84 -8.68 23.15
C SER A 66 13.39 -8.70 23.06
N ASN A 67 13.94 -9.25 21.97
CA ASN A 67 15.37 -9.24 21.66
C ASN A 67 15.82 -8.04 20.83
N GLY A 68 14.91 -7.10 20.51
CA GLY A 68 15.17 -5.88 19.74
C GLY A 68 15.05 -6.06 18.21
N VAL A 69 14.65 -7.23 17.71
CA VAL A 69 14.36 -7.38 16.28
C VAL A 69 13.11 -6.55 15.93
N GLY A 70 13.19 -5.81 14.85
CA GLY A 70 12.11 -4.90 14.40
C GLY A 70 12.33 -3.44 14.82
N ASP A 71 13.26 -3.16 15.74
CA ASP A 71 13.58 -1.77 16.13
C ASP A 71 14.51 -1.11 15.11
N TYR A 72 14.28 0.20 14.92
CA TYR A 72 15.10 1.08 14.08
C TYR A 72 14.98 2.53 14.56
N GLY A 73 15.95 3.37 14.16
CA GLY A 73 16.00 4.76 14.64
C GLY A 73 14.92 5.65 14.05
N ASP A 74 14.49 6.64 14.80
CA ASP A 74 13.45 7.60 14.41
C ASP A 74 13.78 8.35 13.11
N GLN A 75 15.06 8.53 12.79
CA GLN A 75 15.46 9.22 11.56
C GLN A 75 14.90 8.55 10.30
N ILE A 76 14.81 7.22 10.29
CA ILE A 76 14.22 6.49 9.16
C ILE A 76 12.74 6.86 9.00
N ILE A 77 12.02 7.03 10.10
CA ILE A 77 10.60 7.41 10.08
C ILE A 77 10.45 8.83 9.54
N PHE A 78 11.27 9.78 10.00
CA PHE A 78 11.27 11.14 9.47
C PHE A 78 11.53 11.15 7.96
N ASP A 79 12.54 10.41 7.51
CA ASP A 79 12.89 10.33 6.10
C ASP A 79 11.76 9.68 5.26
N MET A 80 11.06 8.67 5.82
CA MET A 80 9.91 8.01 5.18
C MET A 80 8.71 8.96 5.06
N VAL A 81 8.42 9.74 6.09
CA VAL A 81 7.33 10.75 6.07
C VAL A 81 7.67 11.90 5.12
N ASP A 82 8.93 12.32 5.07
CA ASP A 82 9.38 13.33 4.10
C ASP A 82 9.22 12.84 2.65
N ALA A 83 9.57 11.57 2.38
CA ALA A 83 9.35 10.95 1.07
C ALA A 83 7.86 10.82 0.73
N LEU A 84 7.03 10.46 1.71
CA LEU A 84 5.58 10.41 1.55
C LEU A 84 5.03 11.81 1.17
N ASN A 85 5.45 12.85 1.88
CA ASN A 85 5.06 14.23 1.56
C ASN A 85 5.51 14.63 0.15
N ALA A 86 6.74 14.28 -0.26
CA ALA A 86 7.25 14.58 -1.60
C ALA A 86 6.40 13.93 -2.70
N ASN A 87 5.87 12.72 -2.45
CA ASN A 87 5.04 11.99 -3.42
C ASN A 87 3.59 12.51 -3.50
N TYR A 88 3.07 13.11 -2.43
CA TYR A 88 1.67 13.52 -2.34
C TYR A 88 1.44 15.05 -2.46
N VAL A 89 2.50 15.86 -2.44
CA VAL A 89 2.39 17.34 -2.45
C VAL A 89 1.65 17.88 -3.68
N GLU A 90 1.83 17.28 -4.85
CA GLU A 90 1.16 17.70 -6.08
C GLU A 90 -0.35 17.42 -6.05
N HIS A 91 -0.79 16.56 -5.13
CA HIS A 91 -2.20 16.20 -4.89
C HIS A 91 -2.80 16.96 -3.69
N ASN A 92 -2.09 17.93 -3.12
CA ASN A 92 -2.49 18.72 -1.95
C ASN A 92 -2.72 17.90 -0.67
N PHE A 93 -2.06 16.76 -0.49
CA PHE A 93 -2.01 16.03 0.77
C PHE A 93 -0.70 16.30 1.49
N PHE A 94 -0.80 16.50 2.81
CA PHE A 94 0.34 16.78 3.68
C PHE A 94 0.25 15.91 4.93
N PHE A 95 1.33 15.22 5.26
CA PHE A 95 1.42 14.31 6.38
C PHE A 95 2.31 14.92 7.47
N THR A 96 1.80 14.96 8.69
CA THR A 96 2.53 15.47 9.86
C THR A 96 2.68 14.35 10.87
N LEU A 97 3.92 13.94 11.13
CA LEU A 97 4.21 12.97 12.18
C LEU A 97 4.02 13.60 13.54
N GLU A 98 3.12 13.06 14.34
CA GLU A 98 2.81 13.53 15.69
C GLU A 98 3.47 12.68 16.77
N SER A 99 3.50 11.35 16.57
CA SER A 99 4.06 10.45 17.58
C SER A 99 4.76 9.25 16.95
N ILE A 100 5.75 8.75 17.67
CA ILE A 100 6.41 7.47 17.43
C ILE A 100 6.39 6.72 18.77
N ASP A 101 5.89 5.51 18.78
CA ASP A 101 6.00 4.62 19.94
C ASP A 101 6.61 3.25 19.56
N ARG A 102 7.06 2.54 20.59
CA ARG A 102 7.67 1.22 20.47
C ARG A 102 7.05 0.27 21.48
N THR A 103 6.66 -0.90 20.98
CA THR A 103 6.03 -1.93 21.81
C THR A 103 6.70 -3.27 21.59
N ASP A 104 7.29 -3.82 22.64
CA ASP A 104 7.86 -5.16 22.62
C ASP A 104 6.75 -6.19 22.84
N ASN A 105 6.44 -6.95 21.80
CA ASN A 105 5.48 -8.04 21.86
C ASN A 105 5.78 -9.09 20.79
N ASP A 106 6.44 -10.18 21.19
CA ASP A 106 6.86 -11.25 20.29
C ASP A 106 5.70 -11.88 19.52
N ASN A 107 4.53 -12.02 20.17
CA ASN A 107 3.37 -12.64 19.55
C ASN A 107 2.71 -11.72 18.50
N TRP A 108 2.57 -10.44 18.80
CA TRP A 108 2.06 -9.47 17.85
C TRP A 108 3.00 -9.33 16.66
N PHE A 109 4.30 -9.20 16.95
CA PHE A 109 5.32 -8.96 15.93
C PHE A 109 5.29 -9.97 14.78
N VAL A 110 5.18 -11.26 15.08
CA VAL A 110 5.23 -12.34 14.07
C VAL A 110 3.87 -12.75 13.52
N ASN A 111 2.78 -12.26 14.10
CA ASN A 111 1.40 -12.59 13.69
C ASN A 111 0.59 -11.33 13.36
N TRP A 112 1.22 -10.38 12.65
CA TRP A 112 0.60 -9.12 12.25
C TRP A 112 -0.15 -9.27 10.92
N GLU A 113 -1.29 -9.99 10.96
CA GLU A 113 -2.04 -10.39 9.76
C GLU A 113 -3.39 -9.68 9.59
N GLY A 114 -3.71 -8.73 10.46
CA GLY A 114 -4.99 -8.00 10.41
C GLY A 114 -6.12 -8.72 11.17
N GLN A 115 -7.35 -8.59 10.67
CA GLN A 115 -8.54 -9.03 11.37
C GLN A 115 -8.50 -10.50 11.79
N GLY A 116 -8.78 -10.75 13.08
CA GLY A 116 -8.79 -12.09 13.66
C GLY A 116 -7.43 -12.63 14.09
N SER A 117 -6.34 -11.88 13.86
CA SER A 117 -4.98 -12.26 14.26
C SER A 117 -4.59 -11.67 15.62
N PRO A 118 -3.52 -12.16 16.25
CA PRO A 118 -2.92 -11.46 17.39
C PRO A 118 -2.49 -10.01 17.07
N GLY A 119 -2.13 -9.71 15.82
CA GLY A 119 -1.83 -8.36 15.35
C GLY A 119 -3.03 -7.41 15.44
N GLU A 120 -4.26 -7.89 15.26
CA GLU A 120 -5.46 -7.07 15.48
C GLU A 120 -5.55 -6.60 16.94
N ASP A 121 -5.24 -7.46 17.91
CA ASP A 121 -5.18 -7.05 19.32
C ASP A 121 -4.16 -5.93 19.53
N GLY A 122 -3.03 -6.00 18.82
CA GLY A 122 -2.00 -4.96 18.79
C GLY A 122 -2.53 -3.65 18.20
N MET A 123 -3.18 -3.70 17.04
CA MET A 123 -3.78 -2.52 16.41
C MET A 123 -4.82 -1.88 17.33
N GLN A 124 -5.67 -2.69 17.97
CA GLN A 124 -6.68 -2.20 18.90
C GLN A 124 -6.06 -1.54 20.14
N ALA A 125 -4.96 -2.10 20.64
CA ALA A 125 -4.29 -1.59 21.84
C ALA A 125 -3.48 -0.31 21.58
N LEU A 126 -2.90 -0.18 20.39
CA LEU A 126 -1.96 0.90 20.06
C LEU A 126 -2.59 2.06 19.29
N ALA A 127 -3.73 1.84 18.62
CA ALA A 127 -4.34 2.86 17.76
C ALA A 127 -4.58 4.19 18.50
N VAL A 128 -4.07 5.26 17.92
CA VAL A 128 -4.35 6.63 18.36
C VAL A 128 -5.52 7.16 17.53
N ASP A 129 -6.67 7.36 18.14
CA ASP A 129 -7.89 7.96 17.55
C ASP A 129 -7.99 7.76 16.02
N PRO A 130 -8.41 6.56 15.52
CA PRO A 130 -8.39 6.25 14.10
C PRO A 130 -9.27 7.15 13.23
N TYR A 131 -10.16 7.92 13.83
CA TYR A 131 -10.96 8.92 13.13
C TYR A 131 -10.15 10.16 12.71
N ARG A 132 -9.05 10.44 13.40
CA ARG A 132 -8.25 11.66 13.22
C ARG A 132 -6.83 11.41 12.78
N TYR A 133 -6.28 10.22 13.05
CA TYR A 133 -4.90 9.87 12.80
C TYR A 133 -4.82 8.73 11.78
N LEU A 134 -3.90 8.85 10.87
CA LEU A 134 -3.37 7.73 10.13
C LEU A 134 -2.42 6.95 11.05
N ASN A 135 -2.86 5.78 11.50
CA ASN A 135 -2.02 4.88 12.26
C ASN A 135 -1.18 4.03 11.29
N ILE A 136 0.13 4.09 11.41
CA ILE A 136 1.08 3.30 10.62
C ILE A 136 1.78 2.33 11.57
N TYR A 137 1.76 1.06 11.23
CA TYR A 137 2.41 0.01 12.03
C TYR A 137 3.55 -0.62 11.25
N THR A 138 4.60 -1.01 11.98
CA THR A 138 5.66 -1.87 11.44
C THR A 138 5.80 -3.10 12.31
N ALA A 139 5.81 -4.27 11.67
CA ALA A 139 5.95 -5.59 12.28
C ALA A 139 6.58 -6.57 11.29
N ASP A 140 6.66 -7.84 11.61
CA ASP A 140 7.08 -8.89 10.67
C ASP A 140 5.87 -9.39 9.87
N LEU A 141 5.80 -9.04 8.60
CA LEU A 141 4.74 -9.47 7.68
C LEU A 141 5.10 -10.75 6.91
N ASN A 142 6.15 -11.46 7.31
CA ASN A 142 6.65 -12.63 6.60
C ASN A 142 5.62 -13.77 6.53
N ALA A 143 4.78 -13.93 7.55
CA ALA A 143 3.74 -14.96 7.58
C ALA A 143 2.70 -14.76 6.45
N MET A 144 2.43 -13.51 6.09
CA MET A 144 1.58 -13.14 4.94
C MET A 144 2.34 -13.17 3.61
N GLY A 145 3.67 -13.22 3.61
CA GLY A 145 4.49 -12.96 2.43
C GLY A 145 4.27 -11.55 1.89
N ALA A 146 4.03 -10.58 2.78
CA ALA A 146 3.74 -9.19 2.44
C ALA A 146 4.92 -8.27 2.72
N GLU A 147 5.03 -7.20 1.96
CA GLU A 147 5.91 -6.06 2.23
C GLU A 147 5.13 -4.89 2.83
N GLY A 148 3.84 -4.84 2.55
CA GLY A 148 2.88 -3.90 3.10
C GLY A 148 1.45 -4.34 2.82
N TRP A 149 0.52 -3.78 3.58
CA TRP A 149 -0.91 -3.90 3.33
C TRP A 149 -1.70 -2.79 4.06
N SER A 150 -2.88 -2.49 3.54
CA SER A 150 -3.86 -1.61 4.15
C SER A 150 -5.28 -2.13 3.88
N TYR A 151 -6.26 -1.72 4.68
CA TYR A 151 -7.65 -1.91 4.28
C TYR A 151 -8.14 -0.70 3.50
N LEU A 152 -8.93 -0.96 2.46
CA LEU A 152 -9.66 0.08 1.76
C LEU A 152 -10.76 0.66 2.68
N PRO A 153 -11.04 1.97 2.61
CA PRO A 153 -11.80 2.66 3.66
C PRO A 153 -13.28 2.26 3.80
N ASN A 154 -13.86 1.57 2.84
CA ASN A 154 -15.27 1.19 2.85
C ASN A 154 -15.59 -0.13 3.54
N GLY A 155 -14.57 -0.87 3.98
CA GLY A 155 -14.77 -2.15 4.68
C GLY A 155 -15.13 -2.01 6.17
N PHE A 156 -14.85 -0.84 6.78
CA PHE A 156 -14.95 -0.65 8.23
C PHE A 156 -15.53 0.72 8.59
N ALA A 157 -15.96 0.84 9.87
CA ALA A 157 -16.33 2.14 10.40
C ALA A 157 -15.13 3.11 10.41
N ASN A 158 -15.38 4.40 10.20
CA ASN A 158 -14.34 5.43 10.12
C ASN A 158 -13.42 5.54 11.35
N ASN A 159 -13.82 4.97 12.48
CA ASN A 159 -13.04 4.93 13.73
C ASN A 159 -12.50 3.53 14.04
N SER A 160 -12.50 2.62 13.07
CA SER A 160 -11.96 1.28 13.27
C SER A 160 -10.44 1.32 13.41
N HIS A 161 -9.90 0.61 14.39
CA HIS A 161 -8.46 0.40 14.55
C HIS A 161 -7.82 -0.33 13.36
N LEU A 162 -8.62 -0.98 12.51
CA LEU A 162 -8.20 -1.63 11.28
C LEU A 162 -7.94 -0.63 10.14
N GLN A 163 -8.44 0.61 10.25
CA GLN A 163 -8.14 1.69 9.30
C GLN A 163 -6.69 2.16 9.49
N SER A 164 -5.76 1.41 8.96
CA SER A 164 -4.31 1.60 9.18
C SER A 164 -3.48 1.21 7.96
N VAL A 165 -2.23 1.64 7.97
CA VAL A 165 -1.19 1.21 7.04
C VAL A 165 -0.22 0.30 7.78
N ASN A 166 0.14 -0.82 7.19
CA ASN A 166 1.00 -1.83 7.80
C ASN A 166 2.18 -2.13 6.87
N LEU A 167 3.39 -2.07 7.41
CA LEU A 167 4.63 -2.24 6.66
C LEU A 167 5.50 -3.33 7.30
N ASP A 168 6.18 -4.08 6.46
CA ASP A 168 7.20 -4.99 6.95
C ASP A 168 8.41 -4.20 7.48
N TYR A 169 8.87 -4.54 8.70
CA TYR A 169 9.99 -3.85 9.33
C TYR A 169 11.29 -3.91 8.50
N ARG A 170 11.46 -4.95 7.65
CA ARG A 170 12.63 -5.13 6.78
C ARG A 170 12.68 -4.08 5.65
N ASN A 171 11.54 -3.47 5.34
CA ASN A 171 11.42 -2.48 4.29
C ASN A 171 11.58 -1.05 4.79
N MET A 172 11.99 -0.87 6.05
CA MET A 172 12.17 0.43 6.66
C MET A 172 13.48 1.09 6.17
N ASN A 173 13.43 1.61 4.94
CA ASN A 173 14.48 2.42 4.35
C ASN A 173 13.88 3.34 3.26
N VAL A 174 14.50 4.51 3.05
CA VAL A 174 14.01 5.53 2.10
C VAL A 174 13.90 5.03 0.66
N GLY A 175 14.76 4.09 0.27
CA GLY A 175 14.70 3.48 -1.07
C GLY A 175 13.43 2.67 -1.30
N LEU A 176 12.73 2.27 -0.24
CA LEU A 176 11.45 1.54 -0.26
C LEU A 176 10.27 2.40 0.21
N ALA A 177 10.42 3.71 0.34
CA ALA A 177 9.34 4.64 0.69
C ALA A 177 8.15 4.59 -0.31
N TRP A 178 8.36 4.04 -1.49
CA TRP A 178 7.30 3.79 -2.47
C TRP A 178 6.23 2.82 -1.92
N MET A 179 6.62 1.83 -1.08
CA MET A 179 5.65 0.93 -0.44
C MET A 179 4.74 1.68 0.52
N LEU A 180 5.30 2.56 1.37
CA LEU A 180 4.49 3.44 2.22
C LEU A 180 3.52 4.29 1.39
N THR A 181 4.01 4.90 0.31
CA THR A 181 3.17 5.69 -0.61
C THR A 181 2.04 4.85 -1.20
N HIS A 182 2.34 3.63 -1.61
CA HIS A 182 1.38 2.69 -2.17
C HIS A 182 0.29 2.31 -1.15
N GLU A 183 0.67 1.90 0.06
CA GLU A 183 -0.29 1.51 1.09
C GLU A 183 -1.13 2.70 1.60
N VAL A 184 -0.55 3.90 1.65
CA VAL A 184 -1.30 5.13 1.92
C VAL A 184 -2.32 5.41 0.80
N GLY A 185 -1.99 5.10 -0.45
CA GLY A 185 -2.93 5.16 -1.58
C GLY A 185 -4.17 4.28 -1.33
N HIS A 186 -3.96 3.05 -0.89
CA HIS A 186 -5.07 2.15 -0.52
C HIS A 186 -5.87 2.69 0.67
N HIS A 187 -5.21 3.17 1.71
CA HIS A 187 -5.87 3.81 2.85
C HIS A 187 -6.74 5.00 2.42
N LEU A 188 -6.33 5.73 1.40
CA LEU A 188 -7.10 6.85 0.83
C LEU A 188 -8.17 6.39 -0.19
N GLY A 189 -8.28 5.11 -0.48
CA GLY A 189 -9.33 4.52 -1.30
C GLY A 189 -8.94 4.16 -2.73
N LEU A 190 -7.66 4.24 -3.09
CA LEU A 190 -7.19 3.79 -4.40
C LEU A 190 -7.07 2.26 -4.41
N ASP A 191 -7.69 1.61 -5.39
CA ASP A 191 -7.52 0.18 -5.63
C ASP A 191 -6.34 -0.07 -6.58
N HIS A 192 -5.93 -1.31 -6.74
CA HIS A 192 -4.91 -1.68 -7.71
C HIS A 192 -5.39 -1.40 -9.14
N THR A 193 -4.54 -0.83 -9.97
CA THR A 193 -4.87 -0.51 -11.37
C THR A 193 -5.19 -1.75 -12.22
N PHE A 194 -4.81 -2.93 -11.76
CA PHE A 194 -5.11 -4.22 -12.38
C PHE A 194 -6.34 -4.92 -11.79
N SER A 195 -7.01 -4.34 -10.79
CA SER A 195 -8.29 -4.85 -10.27
C SER A 195 -9.30 -5.01 -11.41
N GLY A 196 -10.04 -6.11 -11.42
CA GLY A 196 -10.97 -6.38 -12.51
C GLY A 196 -10.35 -6.97 -13.79
N ASN A 197 -9.04 -7.09 -13.90
CA ASN A 197 -8.35 -7.94 -14.90
C ASN A 197 -8.81 -7.71 -16.34
N CYS A 198 -8.69 -6.51 -16.88
CA CYS A 198 -9.16 -6.07 -18.20
C CYS A 198 -10.69 -6.03 -18.37
N THR A 199 -11.44 -6.06 -17.30
CA THR A 199 -12.89 -5.82 -17.32
C THR A 199 -13.20 -4.41 -16.81
N ASN A 200 -14.29 -3.82 -17.25
CA ASN A 200 -14.73 -2.51 -16.80
C ASN A 200 -15.75 -2.67 -15.64
N PRO A 201 -15.62 -1.93 -14.54
CA PRO A 201 -14.54 -1.01 -14.21
C PRO A 201 -13.33 -1.77 -13.65
N ASN A 202 -12.09 -1.35 -13.97
CA ASN A 202 -10.88 -1.89 -13.36
C ASN A 202 -10.74 -1.42 -11.90
N ASP A 203 -10.01 -0.32 -11.64
CA ASP A 203 -9.86 0.33 -10.32
C ASP A 203 -10.94 1.42 -10.06
N GLY A 204 -11.90 1.58 -10.95
CA GLY A 204 -12.98 2.59 -10.84
C GLY A 204 -12.57 4.01 -11.23
N ILE A 205 -11.37 4.23 -11.73
CA ILE A 205 -10.86 5.54 -12.15
C ILE A 205 -10.84 5.61 -13.67
N ASP A 206 -11.55 6.59 -14.25
CA ASP A 206 -11.81 6.66 -15.70
C ASP A 206 -10.57 6.91 -16.56
N ASP A 207 -9.55 7.55 -16.04
CA ASP A 207 -8.30 7.86 -16.75
C ASP A 207 -7.19 6.81 -16.55
N THR A 208 -7.43 5.81 -15.71
CA THR A 208 -6.51 4.68 -15.54
C THR A 208 -6.72 3.68 -16.67
N PRO A 209 -5.69 3.41 -17.50
CA PRO A 209 -5.78 2.35 -18.49
C PRO A 209 -5.99 0.99 -17.85
N GLN A 210 -6.86 0.16 -18.44
CA GLN A 210 -7.09 -1.18 -17.94
C GLN A 210 -5.80 -2.04 -18.01
N HIS A 211 -5.49 -2.71 -16.92
CA HIS A 211 -4.34 -3.57 -16.77
C HIS A 211 -4.78 -4.98 -16.36
N ASN A 212 -3.96 -5.98 -16.65
CA ASN A 212 -4.15 -7.31 -16.11
C ASN A 212 -3.13 -7.60 -15.00
N GLU A 213 -3.50 -8.48 -14.10
CA GLU A 213 -2.70 -8.88 -12.94
C GLU A 213 -1.34 -9.50 -13.31
N ASN A 214 -1.24 -10.14 -14.48
CA ASN A 214 -0.05 -10.88 -14.92
C ASN A 214 0.95 -10.05 -15.73
N GLY A 215 0.70 -8.77 -15.92
CA GLY A 215 1.59 -7.96 -16.72
C GLY A 215 1.34 -6.48 -16.56
N LEU A 216 2.39 -5.80 -16.38
CA LEU A 216 2.56 -4.36 -16.56
C LEU A 216 2.06 -3.86 -17.94
N TRP A 217 1.16 -4.60 -18.60
CA TRP A 217 0.70 -4.34 -19.96
C TRP A 217 -0.76 -3.90 -19.94
N SER A 218 -1.01 -2.75 -20.53
CA SER A 218 -2.36 -2.31 -20.85
C SER A 218 -3.11 -3.41 -21.61
N CYS A 219 -4.35 -3.63 -21.25
CA CYS A 219 -5.24 -4.51 -22.00
C CYS A 219 -5.34 -4.02 -23.45
N ASN A 220 -5.24 -4.93 -24.40
CA ASN A 220 -5.31 -4.58 -25.82
C ASN A 220 -6.62 -3.83 -26.12
N SER A 221 -6.51 -2.64 -26.70
CA SER A 221 -7.60 -1.74 -27.08
C SER A 221 -8.50 -2.25 -28.24
N ASN A 222 -8.48 -3.57 -28.51
CA ASN A 222 -9.24 -4.21 -29.57
C ASN A 222 -10.33 -5.16 -29.03
N GLN A 223 -10.94 -4.80 -27.88
CA GLN A 223 -12.20 -5.42 -27.46
C GLN A 223 -13.27 -4.35 -27.32
#